data_933c45d6cc2d31b756f66ba378e34410
#
_entry.id   933c45d6cc2d31b756f66ba378e34410
#
_cell.length_a   1.000
_cell.length_b   1.000
_cell.length_c   1.000
_cell.angle_alpha   90.00
_cell.angle_beta   90.00
_cell.angle_gamma   90.00
#
_symmetry.space_group_name_H-M   'P 1'
#
loop_
_entity.id
_entity.type
_entity.pdbx_description
1 polymer ?
#
loop_
_entity_poly.entity_id
_entity_poly.type
_entity_poly.pdbx_seq_one_letter_code
_entity_poly.pdbx_strand_id
1 'polypeptide(L)' 'MQKLNELQPGQQGTIAGVQGDTRFLTRVISIGLTVGSRVEVLRNEKKMPLLLYGRDSVVALNREESDNILVEVRA' A
#
# COMPACT_ATOMS: atom_id res chain seq x y z
N MET A 1 -8.01 -11.40 -1.76
CA MET A 1 -7.12 -10.23 -1.78
C MET A 1 -7.94 -8.96 -1.78
N GLN A 2 -7.41 -7.93 -1.17
CA GLN A 2 -8.08 -6.64 -1.08
C GLN A 2 -7.16 -5.56 -1.64
N LYS A 3 -7.76 -4.44 -2.05
CA LYS A 3 -6.98 -3.26 -2.39
C LYS A 3 -6.43 -2.65 -1.11
N LEU A 4 -5.25 -2.06 -1.19
CA LEU A 4 -4.61 -1.44 -0.02
C LEU A 4 -5.54 -0.42 0.64
N ASN A 5 -6.28 0.36 -0.15
CA ASN A 5 -7.17 1.39 0.38
C ASN A 5 -8.46 0.85 1.01
N GLU A 6 -8.64 -0.45 1.02
CA GLU A 6 -9.75 -1.09 1.72
C GLU A 6 -9.41 -1.51 3.15
N LEU A 7 -8.14 -1.43 3.52
CA LEU A 7 -7.71 -1.80 4.86
C LEU A 7 -8.02 -0.69 5.87
N GLN A 8 -8.38 -1.11 7.06
CA GLN A 8 -8.60 -0.17 8.16
C GLN A 8 -7.28 0.19 8.83
N PRO A 9 -7.19 1.37 9.46
CA PRO A 9 -6.01 1.70 10.26
C PRO A 9 -5.71 0.60 11.28
N GLY A 10 -4.45 0.21 11.38
CA GLY A 10 -3.99 -0.85 12.24
C GLY A 10 -3.97 -2.23 11.60
N GLN A 11 -4.63 -2.41 10.46
CA GLN A 11 -4.58 -3.69 9.77
C GLN A 11 -3.24 -3.86 9.06
N GLN A 12 -2.76 -5.08 9.05
CA GLN A 12 -1.52 -5.46 8.40
C GLN A 12 -1.82 -6.38 7.23
N GLY A 13 -0.96 -6.33 6.23
CA GLY A 13 -1.09 -7.19 5.08
C GLY A 13 0.25 -7.39 4.39
N THR A 14 0.25 -8.31 3.43
CA THR A 14 1.40 -8.57 2.59
C THR A 14 1.03 -8.19 1.17
N ILE A 15 1.89 -7.43 0.51
CA ILE A 15 1.63 -7.00 -0.87
C ILE A 15 1.61 -8.24 -1.76
N ALA A 16 0.49 -8.43 -2.47
CA ALA A 16 0.28 -9.56 -3.36
C ALA A 16 0.41 -9.17 -4.83
N GLY A 17 0.23 -7.89 -5.15
CA GLY A 17 0.37 -7.43 -6.52
C GLY A 17 0.35 -5.92 -6.59
N VAL A 18 0.98 -5.39 -7.63
CA VAL A 18 1.00 -3.96 -7.92
C VAL A 18 0.71 -3.80 -9.40
N GLN A 19 -0.23 -2.92 -9.73
CA GLN A 19 -0.62 -2.64 -11.11
C GLN A 19 -0.38 -1.16 -11.40
N GLY A 20 -0.19 -0.84 -12.66
CA GLY A 20 -0.01 0.53 -13.06
C GLY A 20 0.99 0.66 -14.19
N ASP A 21 1.28 1.90 -14.59
CA ASP A 21 2.26 2.15 -15.64
C ASP A 21 3.68 2.00 -15.08
N THR A 22 4.65 2.02 -15.99
CA THR A 22 6.06 1.83 -15.64
C THR A 22 6.55 2.86 -14.62
N ARG A 23 6.11 4.11 -14.75
CA ARG A 23 6.50 5.17 -13.83
C ARG A 23 6.05 4.86 -12.41
N PHE A 24 4.79 4.45 -12.24
CA PHE A 24 4.26 4.10 -10.93
C PHE A 24 4.97 2.87 -10.36
N LEU A 25 5.14 1.83 -11.17
CA LEU A 25 5.80 0.61 -10.72
C LEU A 25 7.23 0.88 -10.28
N THR A 26 7.97 1.69 -11.04
CA THR A 26 9.34 2.06 -10.67
C THR A 26 9.38 2.81 -9.34
N ARG A 27 8.44 3.73 -9.14
CA ARG A 27 8.37 4.51 -7.90
C ARG A 27 8.07 3.59 -6.71
N VAL A 28 7.10 2.70 -6.86
CA VAL A 28 6.69 1.79 -5.79
C VAL A 28 7.82 0.86 -5.39
N ILE A 29 8.55 0.33 -6.37
CA ILE A 29 9.71 -0.52 -6.12
C ILE A 29 10.80 0.28 -5.39
N SER A 30 11.04 1.53 -5.82
CA SER A 30 12.07 2.37 -5.22
C SER A 30 11.82 2.65 -3.75
N ILE A 31 10.57 2.77 -3.34
CA ILE A 31 10.24 3.00 -1.93
C ILE A 31 10.07 1.69 -1.17
N GLY A 32 10.31 0.55 -1.81
CA GLY A 32 10.35 -0.74 -1.14
C GLY A 32 9.02 -1.47 -1.04
N LEU A 33 8.00 -1.05 -1.79
CA LEU A 33 6.70 -1.69 -1.76
C LEU A 33 6.62 -2.72 -2.88
N THR A 34 7.15 -3.89 -2.64
CA THR A 34 7.19 -4.97 -3.63
C THR A 34 6.35 -6.15 -3.15
N VAL A 35 6.02 -7.04 -4.08
CA VAL A 35 5.29 -8.27 -3.74
C VAL A 35 6.05 -9.01 -2.64
N GLY A 36 5.34 -9.40 -1.60
CA GLY A 36 5.92 -10.06 -0.43
C GLY A 36 6.26 -9.10 0.71
N SER A 37 6.25 -7.79 0.46
CA SER A 37 6.52 -6.81 1.52
C SER A 37 5.34 -6.73 2.49
N ARG A 38 5.65 -6.60 3.78
CA ARG A 38 4.63 -6.39 4.80
C ARG A 38 4.36 -4.91 4.96
N VAL A 39 3.09 -4.57 5.11
CA VAL A 39 2.67 -3.19 5.29
C VAL A 39 1.62 -3.12 6.40
N GLU A 40 1.54 -1.97 7.03
CA GLU A 40 0.49 -1.69 7.99
C GLU A 40 -0.12 -0.35 7.64
N VAL A 41 -1.45 -0.29 7.58
CA VAL A 41 -2.14 0.97 7.31
C VAL A 41 -2.19 1.78 8.61
N LEU A 42 -1.72 3.03 8.53
CA LEU A 42 -1.70 3.94 9.67
C LEU A 42 -2.87 4.90 9.63
N ARG A 43 -3.25 5.37 8.45
CA ARG A 43 -4.36 6.30 8.27
C ARG A 43 -5.01 6.01 6.93
N ASN A 44 -6.34 5.97 6.93
CA ASN A 44 -7.09 5.74 5.71
C ASN A 44 -8.37 6.58 5.74
N GLU A 45 -8.24 7.85 5.41
CA GLU A 45 -9.36 8.79 5.35
C GLU A 45 -9.65 9.14 3.90
N LYS A 46 -10.95 9.28 3.56
CA LYS A 46 -11.40 9.38 2.17
C LYS A 46 -10.75 10.50 1.35
N LYS A 47 -10.49 11.64 1.95
CA LYS A 47 -9.99 12.82 1.24
C LYS A 47 -8.51 13.09 1.49
N MET A 48 -7.83 12.15 2.11
CA MET A 48 -6.44 12.30 2.49
C MET A 48 -5.62 11.20 1.85
N PRO A 49 -4.32 11.42 1.65
CA PRO A 49 -3.45 10.34 1.24
C PRO A 49 -3.50 9.21 2.25
N LEU A 50 -3.42 7.99 1.76
CA LEU A 50 -3.30 6.84 2.63
C LEU A 50 -1.88 6.80 3.19
N LEU A 51 -1.76 6.65 4.50
CA LEU A 51 -0.46 6.48 5.14
C LEU A 51 -0.28 5.03 5.52
N LEU A 52 0.88 4.50 5.18
CA LEU A 52 1.22 3.13 5.53
C LEU A 52 2.65 3.07 6.07
N TYR A 53 2.93 2.02 6.83
CA TYR A 53 4.27 1.73 7.33
C TYR A 53 4.78 0.48 6.63
N GLY A 54 5.94 0.57 6.05
CA GLY A 54 6.58 -0.56 5.42
C GLY A 54 8.06 -0.30 5.21
N ARG A 55 8.88 -1.33 5.31
CA ARG A 55 10.32 -1.22 5.13
C ARG A 55 10.95 -0.15 6.03
N ASP A 56 10.48 -0.08 7.29
CA ASP A 56 10.97 0.85 8.30
C ASP A 56 10.74 2.32 7.96
N SER A 57 9.74 2.61 7.14
CA SER A 57 9.43 3.98 6.73
C SER A 57 7.93 4.18 6.67
N VAL A 58 7.51 5.42 6.88
CA VAL A 58 6.14 5.84 6.63
C VAL A 58 6.05 6.33 5.20
N VAL A 59 5.07 5.82 4.46
CA VAL A 59 4.87 6.16 3.06
C VAL A 59 3.47 6.71 2.88
N ALA A 60 3.35 7.79 2.10
CA ALA A 60 2.06 8.36 1.74
C ALA A 60 1.77 8.04 0.28
N LEU A 61 0.58 7.48 0.03
CA LEU A 61 0.11 7.21 -1.33
C LEU A 61 -1.21 7.92 -1.52
N ASN A 62 -1.41 8.52 -2.70
CA ASN A 62 -2.72 9.10 -2.99
C ASN A 62 -3.74 7.97 -3.17
N ARG A 63 -5.02 8.34 -3.22
CA ARG A 63 -6.10 7.35 -3.28
C ARG A 63 -6.01 6.48 -4.54
N GLU A 64 -5.67 7.09 -5.65
CA GLU A 64 -5.56 6.38 -6.92
C GLU A 64 -4.39 5.40 -6.89
N GLU A 65 -3.27 5.80 -6.35
CA GLU A 65 -2.11 4.92 -6.21
C GLU A 65 -2.42 3.71 -5.32
N SER A 66 -3.06 3.95 -4.19
CA SER A 66 -3.39 2.87 -3.26
C SER A 66 -4.42 1.90 -3.83
N ASP A 67 -5.23 2.35 -4.80
CA ASP A 67 -6.19 1.49 -5.48
C ASP A 67 -5.51 0.45 -6.37
N ASN A 68 -4.27 0.67 -6.73
CA ASN A 68 -3.51 -0.19 -7.62
C ASN A 68 -2.63 -1.21 -6.90
N ILE A 69 -2.71 -1.28 -5.59
CA ILE A 69 -1.92 -2.23 -4.81
C ILE A 69 -2.86 -3.22 -4.16
N LEU A 70 -2.60 -4.50 -4.41
CA LEU A 70 -3.37 -5.60 -3.84
C LEU A 70 -2.60 -6.20 -2.67
N VAL A 71 -3.32 -6.49 -1.60
CA VAL A 71 -2.72 -7.05 -0.38
C VAL A 71 -3.51 -8.24 0.11
N GLU A 72 -2.83 -9.14 0.79
CA GLU A 72 -3.45 -10.19 1.57
C GLU A 72 -3.41 -9.75 3.03
N VAL A 73 -4.59 -9.61 3.62
CA VAL A 73 -4.71 -9.13 5.00
C VAL A 73 -4.29 -10.26 5.94
N ARG A 74 -3.50 -9.90 6.92
CA ARG A 74 -3.10 -10.85 7.95
C ARG A 74 -4.10 -10.82 9.08
N ALA A 75 -4.45 -12.02 9.51
CA ALA A 75 -5.36 -12.17 10.65
C ALA A 75 -4.65 -11.81 11.95
#